data_fa5e01dd913a5215594b33fdefa82da8
#
_entry.id   fa5e01dd913a5215594b33fdefa82da8
#
_cell.length_a   1.000
_cell.length_b   1.000
_cell.length_c   1.000
_cell.angle_alpha   90.00
_cell.angle_beta   90.00
_cell.angle_gamma   90.00
#
_symmetry.space_group_name_H-M   'P 1'
#
loop_
_entity.id
_entity.type
_entity.pdbx_description
1 polymer ?
#
loop_
_entity_poly.entity_id
_entity_poly.type
_entity_poly.pdbx_seq_one_letter_code
_entity_poly.pdbx_strand_id
1 'polypeptide(L)'
;NYLKAIQQLEYRNSQEDNDGHFYRGTLKNGQILETESSIVILGDVYPGSAIVSTKDIVVLGGLFGKAYAGGNGSEGHFIAALEMAPERLQIGDFKYKTGKQMKWSIKPKVQPKIAYIKDNKVVMEPITKELLSDLPL
;
A
#
# COMPACT_ATOMS: atom_id res chain seq x y z
N ASN A 1 -4.92 13.65 17.06
CA ASN A 1 -6.02 13.56 16.16
C ASN A 1 -5.56 13.13 14.79
N TYR A 2 -6.41 12.40 14.12
CA TYR A 2 -6.04 11.77 12.87
C TYR A 2 -5.67 12.78 11.79
N LEU A 3 -6.49 13.77 11.59
CA LEU A 3 -6.22 14.77 10.59
C LEU A 3 -4.97 15.57 10.90
N LYS A 4 -4.74 15.85 12.15
CA LYS A 4 -3.56 16.56 12.52
C LYS A 4 -2.32 15.75 12.22
N ALA A 5 -2.36 14.45 12.44
CA ALA A 5 -1.22 13.61 12.17
C ALA A 5 -0.89 13.61 10.67
N ILE A 6 -1.91 13.55 9.84
CA ILE A 6 -1.71 13.57 8.41
C ILE A 6 -1.14 14.90 7.97
N GLN A 7 -1.65 15.99 8.49
CA GLN A 7 -1.17 17.31 8.14
C GLN A 7 0.28 17.49 8.54
N GLN A 8 0.64 16.99 9.69
CA GLN A 8 2.00 17.12 10.17
C GLN A 8 2.96 16.31 9.31
N LEU A 9 2.55 15.14 8.89
CA LEU A 9 3.39 14.34 8.02
C LEU A 9 3.61 15.02 6.68
N GLU A 10 2.56 15.57 6.12
CA GLU A 10 2.66 16.24 4.84
C GLU A 10 3.52 17.48 4.92
N TYR A 11 3.35 18.24 5.98
CA TYR A 11 4.11 19.45 6.16
C TYR A 11 5.59 19.13 6.32
N ARG A 12 5.89 18.13 7.13
CA ARG A 12 7.25 17.77 7.36
C ARG A 12 7.90 17.26 6.08
N ASN A 13 7.20 16.47 5.34
CA ASN A 13 7.71 15.91 4.11
C ASN A 13 7.96 17.00 3.08
N SER A 14 7.09 17.96 2.99
CA SER A 14 7.22 19.06 2.11
C SER A 14 8.45 19.86 2.45
N GLN A 15 8.69 20.09 3.71
CA GLN A 15 9.81 20.86 4.16
C GLN A 15 11.14 20.21 3.84
N GLU A 16 11.18 18.91 3.92
CA GLU A 16 12.40 18.21 3.69
C GLU A 16 12.58 17.75 2.25
N ASP A 17 11.59 17.99 1.44
CA ASP A 17 11.65 17.62 0.04
C ASP A 17 11.96 16.14 -0.11
N ASN A 18 11.39 15.32 0.70
CA ASN A 18 11.57 13.90 0.64
C ASN A 18 10.51 13.25 -0.14
N ASP A 19 10.80 12.10 -0.71
CA ASP A 19 9.83 11.36 -1.46
C ASP A 19 9.09 10.36 -0.63
N GLY A 20 9.24 10.36 0.64
CA GLY A 20 8.54 9.40 1.46
C GLY A 20 8.18 9.93 2.80
N HIS A 21 7.15 9.39 3.38
CA HIS A 21 6.88 9.72 4.76
C HIS A 21 6.26 8.54 5.45
N PHE A 22 6.17 8.62 6.76
CA PHE A 22 5.67 7.54 7.58
C PHE A 22 4.38 7.99 8.24
N TYR A 23 3.44 7.08 8.35
CA TYR A 23 2.22 7.34 9.11
C TYR A 23 2.14 6.26 10.17
N ARG A 24 2.12 6.65 11.43
CA ARG A 24 2.05 5.70 12.52
C ARG A 24 0.63 5.60 12.98
N GLY A 25 0.01 4.46 12.83
CA GLY A 25 -1.35 4.25 13.24
C GLY A 25 -2.09 3.33 12.31
N THR A 26 -3.34 3.07 12.63
CA THR A 26 -4.18 2.18 11.87
C THR A 26 -5.30 2.96 11.21
N LEU A 27 -5.55 2.67 9.94
CA LEU A 27 -6.66 3.27 9.23
C LEU A 27 -7.90 2.40 9.46
N LYS A 28 -8.99 3.05 9.84
CA LYS A 28 -10.22 2.33 10.15
C LYS A 28 -11.31 2.68 9.17
N ASN A 29 -12.38 1.93 9.23
CA ASN A 29 -13.50 2.10 8.32
C ASN A 29 -13.90 3.56 8.17
N GLY A 30 -13.99 4.01 6.95
CA GLY A 30 -14.37 5.38 6.65
C GLY A 30 -13.20 6.34 6.52
N GLN A 31 -11.98 5.91 6.82
CA GLN A 31 -10.83 6.80 6.75
C GLN A 31 -10.09 6.61 5.44
N ILE A 32 -9.65 7.70 4.86
CA ILE A 32 -8.89 7.68 3.62
C ILE A 32 -7.66 8.52 3.80
N LEU A 33 -6.50 7.97 3.53
CA LEU A 33 -5.25 8.70 3.62
C LEU A 33 -4.72 8.88 2.21
N GLU A 34 -4.55 10.12 1.78
CA GLU A 34 -4.04 10.41 0.46
C GLU A 34 -2.76 11.18 0.54
N THR A 35 -1.81 10.86 -0.29
CA THR A 35 -0.55 11.58 -0.30
C THR A 35 0.06 11.55 -1.69
N GLU A 36 0.89 12.52 -2.00
CA GLU A 36 1.61 12.55 -3.27
C GLU A 36 3.01 11.99 -3.14
N SER A 37 3.33 11.41 -2.01
CA SER A 37 4.64 10.82 -1.78
C SER A 37 4.50 9.35 -1.48
N SER A 38 5.58 8.63 -1.56
CA SER A 38 5.57 7.25 -1.08
C SER A 38 5.28 7.28 0.40
N ILE A 39 4.60 6.27 0.87
CA ILE A 39 4.21 6.26 2.27
C ILE A 39 4.40 4.89 2.90
N VAL A 40 4.81 4.89 4.14
CA VAL A 40 4.96 3.69 4.95
C VAL A 40 3.97 3.80 6.10
N ILE A 41 3.05 2.85 6.18
CA ILE A 41 2.07 2.81 7.26
C ILE A 41 2.63 1.90 8.34
N LEU A 42 2.83 2.45 9.53
CA LEU A 42 3.28 1.65 10.66
C LEU A 42 2.04 1.22 11.44
N GLY A 43 1.31 0.28 10.88
CA GLY A 43 0.05 -0.17 11.44
C GLY A 43 -0.72 -0.91 10.38
N ASP A 44 -2.03 -1.01 10.55
CA ASP A 44 -2.87 -1.77 9.63
C ASP A 44 -3.80 -0.87 8.85
N VAL A 45 -4.31 -1.37 7.73
CA VAL A 45 -5.31 -0.68 6.93
C VAL A 45 -6.53 -1.59 6.96
N TYR A 46 -7.52 -1.26 7.76
CA TYR A 46 -8.68 -2.11 7.98
C TYR A 46 -9.68 -2.02 6.85
N PRO A 47 -10.57 -3.00 6.73
CA PRO A 47 -11.60 -2.96 5.70
C PRO A 47 -12.40 -1.67 5.82
N GLY A 48 -12.77 -1.12 4.70
CA GLY A 48 -13.52 0.12 4.67
C GLY A 48 -12.66 1.36 4.71
N SER A 49 -11.33 1.21 4.85
CA SER A 49 -10.44 2.35 4.79
C SER A 49 -9.64 2.26 3.50
N ALA A 50 -8.94 3.30 3.17
CA ALA A 50 -8.18 3.35 1.94
C ALA A 50 -6.90 4.16 2.11
N ILE A 51 -5.87 3.75 1.38
CA ILE A 51 -4.63 4.48 1.34
C ILE A 51 -4.33 4.75 -0.13
N VAL A 52 -4.08 5.99 -0.48
CA VAL A 52 -3.85 6.41 -1.86
C VAL A 52 -2.54 7.18 -1.93
N SER A 53 -1.66 6.80 -2.83
CA SER A 53 -0.41 7.51 -3.03
C SER A 53 -0.16 7.63 -4.51
N THR A 54 0.47 8.70 -4.94
CA THR A 54 0.88 8.80 -6.34
C THR A 54 2.16 8.01 -6.56
N LYS A 55 2.76 7.50 -5.50
CA LYS A 55 3.98 6.70 -5.60
C LYS A 55 3.78 5.35 -4.94
N ASP A 56 4.70 4.92 -4.12
CA ASP A 56 4.67 3.57 -3.55
C ASP A 56 3.97 3.52 -2.21
N ILE A 57 3.46 2.37 -1.85
CA ILE A 57 2.82 2.16 -0.56
C ILE A 57 3.43 0.94 0.12
N VAL A 58 3.81 1.10 1.36
CA VAL A 58 4.30 0.00 2.17
C VAL A 58 3.50 -0.04 3.46
N VAL A 59 2.89 -1.15 3.78
CA VAL A 59 2.11 -1.30 5.00
C VAL A 59 2.84 -2.28 5.90
N LEU A 60 3.39 -1.78 7.01
CA LEU A 60 4.07 -2.66 7.95
C LEU A 60 3.03 -3.16 8.93
N GLY A 61 2.16 -4.00 8.41
CA GLY A 61 1.04 -4.56 9.13
C GLY A 61 0.16 -5.22 8.12
N GLY A 62 -1.13 -5.27 8.37
CA GLY A 62 -2.08 -5.93 7.48
C GLY A 62 -2.78 -4.94 6.58
N LEU A 63 -2.79 -5.23 5.29
CA LEU A 63 -3.53 -4.44 4.33
C LEU A 63 -4.81 -5.19 4.03
N PHE A 64 -5.91 -4.75 4.65
CA PHE A 64 -7.21 -5.40 4.49
C PHE A 64 -8.22 -4.49 3.82
N GLY A 65 -7.91 -3.24 3.67
CA GLY A 65 -8.78 -2.27 3.01
C GLY A 65 -8.37 -2.08 1.56
N LYS A 66 -8.38 -0.83 1.09
CA LYS A 66 -8.07 -0.53 -0.30
C LYS A 66 -6.73 0.18 -0.39
N ALA A 67 -6.00 -0.07 -1.45
CA ALA A 67 -4.73 0.59 -1.69
C ALA A 67 -4.61 0.96 -3.17
N TYR A 68 -4.15 2.18 -3.43
CA TYR A 68 -4.01 2.66 -4.79
C TYR A 68 -2.66 3.39 -4.87
N ALA A 69 -1.71 2.76 -5.51
CA ALA A 69 -0.39 3.35 -5.73
C ALA A 69 -0.33 3.89 -7.15
N GLY A 70 0.58 4.79 -7.41
CA GLY A 70 0.68 5.39 -8.72
C GLY A 70 -0.58 6.15 -9.05
N GLY A 71 -1.12 6.88 -8.10
CA GLY A 71 -2.44 7.50 -8.22
C GLY A 71 -2.62 8.48 -9.35
N ASN A 72 -1.53 8.85 -10.01
CA ASN A 72 -1.63 9.73 -11.16
C ASN A 72 -1.50 8.93 -12.47
N GLY A 73 -1.71 7.64 -12.43
CA GLY A 73 -1.61 6.80 -13.61
C GLY A 73 -0.25 6.20 -13.84
N SER A 74 0.67 6.39 -12.90
CA SER A 74 2.02 5.92 -13.06
C SER A 74 2.14 4.44 -12.72
N GLU A 75 2.86 3.68 -13.52
CA GLU A 75 2.92 2.24 -13.37
C GLU A 75 4.15 1.71 -12.67
N GLY A 76 5.15 2.50 -12.50
CA GLY A 76 6.41 2.02 -11.95
C GLY A 76 6.46 1.99 -10.43
N HIS A 77 5.34 1.70 -9.79
CA HIS A 77 5.27 1.73 -8.34
C HIS A 77 4.79 0.40 -7.79
N PHE A 78 4.88 0.23 -6.48
CA PHE A 78 4.51 -1.03 -5.87
C PHE A 78 3.73 -0.82 -4.57
N ILE A 79 3.09 -1.87 -4.13
CA ILE A 79 2.39 -1.90 -2.84
C ILE A 79 2.87 -3.15 -2.12
N ALA A 80 3.39 -2.97 -0.91
CA ALA A 80 3.89 -4.09 -0.12
C ALA A 80 3.20 -4.10 1.24
N ALA A 81 3.03 -5.26 1.81
CA ALA A 81 2.44 -5.37 3.14
C ALA A 81 2.93 -6.65 3.80
N LEU A 82 2.95 -6.64 5.12
CA LEU A 82 3.34 -7.83 5.86
C LEU A 82 2.25 -8.90 5.76
N GLU A 83 1.00 -8.45 5.70
CA GLU A 83 -0.10 -9.37 5.50
C GLU A 83 -0.98 -8.78 4.41
N MET A 84 -1.04 -9.41 3.25
CA MET A 84 -1.67 -8.83 2.08
C MET A 84 -3.00 -9.49 1.79
N ALA A 85 -4.07 -8.83 2.14
CA ALA A 85 -5.42 -9.34 1.89
C ALA A 85 -6.36 -8.17 1.57
N PRO A 86 -6.04 -7.36 0.57
CA PRO A 86 -6.79 -6.12 0.33
C PRO A 86 -8.17 -6.36 -0.28
N GLU A 87 -9.08 -5.44 0.02
CA GLU A 87 -10.37 -5.43 -0.62
C GLU A 87 -10.22 -5.01 -2.06
N ARG A 88 -9.34 -4.04 -2.32
CA ARG A 88 -9.05 -3.60 -3.66
C ARG A 88 -7.62 -3.14 -3.70
N LEU A 89 -6.97 -3.38 -4.80
CA LEU A 89 -5.59 -2.96 -4.98
C LEU A 89 -5.43 -2.51 -6.42
N GLN A 90 -4.84 -1.34 -6.60
CA GLN A 90 -4.66 -0.78 -7.93
C GLN A 90 -3.31 -0.10 -8.01
N ILE A 91 -2.63 -0.22 -9.14
CA ILE A 91 -1.38 0.47 -9.37
C ILE A 91 -1.50 1.13 -10.74
N GLY A 92 -1.37 2.45 -10.76
CA GLY A 92 -1.58 3.20 -11.98
C GLY A 92 -3.01 2.94 -12.46
N ASP A 93 -3.15 2.49 -13.69
CA ASP A 93 -4.46 2.19 -14.25
C ASP A 93 -4.83 0.72 -14.18
N PHE A 94 -4.02 -0.09 -13.52
CA PHE A 94 -4.25 -1.52 -13.48
C PHE A 94 -4.75 -1.97 -12.12
N LYS A 95 -5.81 -2.76 -12.12
CA LYS A 95 -6.38 -3.27 -10.89
C LYS A 95 -5.98 -4.71 -10.69
N TYR A 96 -5.72 -5.07 -9.46
CA TYR A 96 -5.41 -6.44 -9.13
C TYR A 96 -6.72 -7.19 -9.03
N LYS A 97 -6.82 -8.31 -9.71
CA LYS A 97 -8.03 -9.09 -9.62
C LYS A 97 -7.94 -9.98 -8.42
N THR A 98 -8.75 -9.72 -7.44
CA THR A 98 -8.70 -10.48 -6.21
C THR A 98 -9.21 -11.88 -6.43
N GLY A 99 -9.89 -12.12 -7.46
CA GLY A 99 -10.33 -13.44 -7.74
C GLY A 99 -11.21 -13.99 -6.69
N LYS A 100 -11.37 -15.29 -6.66
CA LYS A 100 -12.17 -15.87 -5.71
C LYS A 100 -11.54 -15.77 -4.42
N GLN A 101 -12.26 -15.29 -3.49
CA GLN A 101 -11.70 -15.09 -2.26
C GLN A 101 -11.40 -16.32 -1.56
N MET A 102 -10.32 -16.44 -1.00
CA MET A 102 -10.01 -17.60 -0.39
C MET A 102 -10.77 -17.79 0.79
N LYS A 103 -11.02 -18.96 1.14
CA LYS A 103 -11.70 -19.23 2.25
C LYS A 103 -10.91 -18.97 3.37
N TRP A 104 -11.46 -18.63 4.43
CA TRP A 104 -10.72 -18.41 5.55
C TRP A 104 -10.78 -19.46 6.50
N SER A 105 -11.11 -20.62 6.11
CA SER A 105 -11.06 -21.69 6.97
C SER A 105 -9.67 -21.94 7.43
N ILE A 106 -8.67 -21.56 6.65
CA ILE A 106 -7.36 -21.80 7.04
C ILE A 106 -6.76 -20.59 7.54
N LYS A 107 -6.17 -20.61 8.69
CA LYS A 107 -5.56 -19.50 9.22
C LYS A 107 -4.39 -19.18 8.44
N PRO A 108 -4.34 -18.10 7.79
CA PRO A 108 -3.23 -17.76 6.95
C PRO A 108 -2.02 -17.43 7.77
N LYS A 109 -0.87 -17.75 7.26
CA LYS A 109 0.33 -17.36 7.89
C LYS A 109 0.63 -15.97 7.44
N VAL A 110 1.21 -15.18 8.28
CA VAL A 110 1.62 -13.86 7.91
C VAL A 110 2.75 -14.02 6.91
N GLN A 111 2.58 -13.52 5.73
CA GLN A 111 3.57 -13.66 4.70
C GLN A 111 3.69 -12.34 3.95
N PRO A 112 4.82 -11.67 4.05
CA PRO A 112 5.00 -10.41 3.35
C PRO A 112 4.92 -10.60 1.86
N LYS A 113 4.15 -9.74 1.20
CA LYS A 113 3.99 -9.81 -0.23
C LYS A 113 4.08 -8.44 -0.84
N ILE A 114 4.39 -8.39 -2.11
CA ILE A 114 4.48 -7.14 -2.84
C ILE A 114 3.71 -7.28 -4.14
N ALA A 115 2.99 -6.22 -4.48
CA ALA A 115 2.25 -6.15 -5.73
C ALA A 115 2.90 -5.12 -6.63
N TYR A 116 3.06 -5.44 -7.90
CA TYR A 116 3.65 -4.52 -8.86
C TYR A 116 3.18 -4.91 -10.25
N ILE A 117 3.47 -4.09 -11.24
CA ILE A 117 3.00 -4.36 -12.59
C ILE A 117 4.04 -5.13 -13.39
N LYS A 118 3.61 -6.22 -14.00
CA LYS A 118 4.45 -7.01 -14.85
C LYS A 118 3.60 -7.48 -16.00
N ASP A 119 4.07 -7.28 -17.23
CA ASP A 119 3.35 -7.69 -18.42
C ASP A 119 1.93 -7.11 -18.45
N ASN A 120 1.83 -5.85 -18.15
CA ASN A 120 0.58 -5.10 -18.20
C ASN A 120 -0.50 -5.63 -17.27
N LYS A 121 -0.10 -6.15 -16.13
CA LYS A 121 -1.06 -6.53 -15.13
C LYS A 121 -0.42 -6.50 -13.75
N VAL A 122 -1.22 -6.38 -12.74
CA VAL A 122 -0.73 -6.36 -11.37
C VAL A 122 -0.49 -7.79 -10.93
N VAL A 123 0.72 -8.09 -10.51
CA VAL A 123 1.05 -9.41 -9.98
C VAL A 123 1.40 -9.26 -8.51
N MET A 124 1.24 -10.33 -7.75
CA MET A 124 1.51 -10.30 -6.32
C MET A 124 2.41 -11.47 -5.99
N GLU A 125 3.51 -11.20 -5.34
CA GLU A 125 4.52 -12.21 -5.05
C GLU A 125 5.06 -12.07 -3.64
N PRO A 126 5.54 -13.16 -3.06
CA PRO A 126 6.20 -13.05 -1.76
C PRO A 126 7.44 -12.20 -1.89
N ILE A 127 7.80 -11.50 -0.86
CA ILE A 127 8.97 -10.66 -0.87
C ILE A 127 10.20 -11.54 -0.65
N THR A 128 11.16 -11.47 -1.56
CA THR A 128 12.41 -12.19 -1.42
C THR A 128 13.54 -11.22 -1.63
N LYS A 129 14.75 -11.62 -1.30
CA LYS A 129 15.89 -10.76 -1.49
C LYS A 129 16.11 -10.47 -2.95
N GLU A 130 15.90 -11.46 -3.79
CA GLU A 130 16.09 -11.30 -5.22
C GLU A 130 15.07 -10.29 -5.76
N LEU A 131 13.85 -10.39 -5.31
CA LEU A 131 12.84 -9.48 -5.77
C LEU A 131 13.14 -8.06 -5.37
N LEU A 132 13.60 -7.85 -4.14
CA LEU A 132 13.92 -6.52 -3.67
C LEU A 132 15.04 -5.89 -4.48
N SER A 133 15.96 -6.69 -4.96
CA SER A 133 17.05 -6.17 -5.77
C SER A 133 16.57 -5.69 -7.12
N ASP A 134 15.47 -6.25 -7.60
CA ASP A 134 14.96 -5.93 -8.91
C ASP A 134 13.90 -4.84 -8.92
N LEU A 135 13.52 -4.33 -7.76
CA LEU A 135 12.49 -3.30 -7.72
C LEU A 135 13.02 -2.00 -8.27
N PRO A 136 12.21 -1.31 -9.04
CA PRO A 136 12.62 -0.04 -9.59
C PRO A 136 12.45 1.05 -8.54
N LEU A 137 13.42 1.24 -7.73
CA LEU A 137 13.31 2.26 -6.69
C LEU A 137 13.86 3.61 -7.10
#